data_e1c9afbb9b269ba9c1df4f843660ad6d
#
_entry.id   e1c9afbb9b269ba9c1df4f843660ad6d
#
_cell.length_a   1.000
_cell.length_b   1.000
_cell.length_c   1.000
_cell.angle_alpha   90.00
_cell.angle_beta   90.00
_cell.angle_gamma   90.00
#
_symmetry.space_group_name_H-M   'P 1'
#
loop_
_entity.id
_entity.type
_entity.pdbx_description
1 polymer ?
#
loop_
_entity_poly.entity_id
_entity_poly.type
_entity_poly.pdbx_seq_one_letter_code
_entity_poly.pdbx_strand_id
1 'polypeptide(L)'
;MARLAKRLAMLAVAGTLTATSLTGCGTINTDETVATVGDEKITLGVANFYARLQQAQYETYYASMMGTTAEEMWAKEASGDQTYEEQTKKSILENLENMYLVSQHVSDYDV
;
A
#
# COMPACT_ATOMS: atom_id res chain seq x y z
N MET A 1 -20.79 17.24 5.27
CA MET A 1 -21.19 15.82 5.10
C MET A 1 -20.22 15.01 4.25
N ALA A 2 -19.64 15.56 3.18
CA ALA A 2 -18.66 14.85 2.36
C ALA A 2 -17.33 14.47 3.10
N ARG A 3 -16.95 15.21 4.11
CA ARG A 3 -15.75 14.92 4.93
C ARG A 3 -15.91 13.75 5.89
N LEU A 4 -17.12 13.45 6.34
CA LEU A 4 -17.42 12.30 7.21
C LEU A 4 -17.44 11.01 6.40
N ALA A 5 -17.99 11.04 5.18
CA ALA A 5 -18.00 9.89 4.28
C ALA A 5 -16.59 9.50 3.83
N LYS A 6 -15.70 10.48 3.62
CA LYS A 6 -14.27 10.23 3.34
C LYS A 6 -13.53 9.60 4.52
N ARG A 7 -13.88 9.99 5.75
CA ARG A 7 -13.26 9.41 6.96
C ARG A 7 -13.77 8.00 7.27
N LEU A 8 -15.02 7.72 6.96
CA LEU A 8 -15.60 6.38 7.09
C LEU A 8 -15.09 5.41 6.04
N ALA A 9 -14.84 5.88 4.81
CA ALA A 9 -14.21 5.06 3.77
C ALA A 9 -12.76 4.71 4.11
N MET A 10 -12.01 5.63 4.73
CA MET A 10 -10.64 5.36 5.20
C MET A 10 -10.59 4.35 6.37
N LEU A 11 -11.59 4.32 7.24
CA LEU A 11 -11.64 3.39 8.36
C LEU A 11 -11.97 1.94 7.95
N ALA A 12 -12.69 1.75 6.84
CA ALA A 12 -12.99 0.42 6.31
C ALA A 12 -11.77 -0.27 5.67
N VAL A 13 -10.79 0.51 5.20
CA VAL A 13 -9.58 0.02 4.54
C VAL A 13 -8.54 -0.50 5.53
N ALA A 14 -8.49 0.04 6.75
CA ALA A 14 -7.51 -0.35 7.75
C ALA A 14 -7.70 -1.78 8.28
N GLY A 15 -8.89 -2.37 8.12
CA GLY A 15 -9.23 -3.70 8.63
C GLY A 15 -8.85 -4.87 7.75
N THR A 16 -8.61 -4.65 6.46
CA THR A 16 -8.37 -5.73 5.48
C THR A 16 -6.90 -6.03 5.20
N LEU A 17 -5.99 -5.14 5.58
CA LEU A 17 -4.54 -5.33 5.36
C LEU A 17 -3.89 -6.32 6.34
N THR A 18 -4.56 -6.67 7.44
CA THR A 18 -4.01 -7.55 8.47
C THR A 18 -4.15 -9.04 8.17
N ALA A 19 -4.96 -9.40 7.19
CA ALA A 19 -5.26 -10.81 6.89
C ALA A 19 -4.34 -11.45 5.83
N THR A 20 -3.57 -10.67 5.11
CA THR A 20 -2.58 -11.18 4.16
C THR A 20 -1.19 -11.17 4.77
N SER A 21 -1.03 -11.82 5.91
CA SER A 21 0.30 -12.29 6.29
C SER A 21 0.78 -13.20 5.16
N LEU A 22 1.84 -12.79 4.52
CA LEU A 22 2.55 -13.53 3.49
C LEU A 22 3.07 -14.87 4.06
N THR A 23 2.17 -15.78 4.36
CA THR A 23 2.55 -17.18 4.51
C THR A 23 2.81 -17.67 3.10
N GLY A 24 4.09 -17.73 2.76
CA GLY A 24 4.55 -18.02 1.41
C GLY A 24 4.01 -19.33 0.86
N CYS A 25 4.09 -19.50 -0.45
CA CYS A 25 3.75 -20.65 -1.27
C CYS A 25 2.25 -20.82 -1.63
N GLY A 26 1.37 -19.84 -1.37
CA GLY A 26 0.03 -19.82 -1.90
C GLY A 26 -0.07 -19.01 -3.20
N THR A 27 -0.96 -19.39 -4.09
CA THR A 27 -1.33 -18.57 -5.25
C THR A 27 -2.01 -17.31 -4.73
N ILE A 28 -1.43 -16.14 -5.00
CA ILE A 28 -2.04 -14.85 -4.64
C ILE A 28 -3.26 -14.64 -5.52
N ASN A 29 -4.42 -14.41 -4.92
CA ASN A 29 -5.61 -14.00 -5.65
C ASN A 29 -5.48 -12.52 -6.07
N THR A 30 -5.01 -12.29 -7.28
CA THR A 30 -4.75 -10.94 -7.80
C THR A 30 -6.00 -10.09 -7.97
N ASP A 31 -7.17 -10.70 -8.04
CA ASP A 31 -8.45 -10.01 -8.23
C ASP A 31 -9.11 -9.58 -6.91
N GLU A 32 -8.53 -10.00 -5.77
CA GLU A 32 -9.02 -9.59 -4.46
C GLU A 32 -8.95 -8.08 -4.29
N THR A 33 -10.00 -7.47 -3.77
CA THR A 33 -10.06 -6.04 -3.50
C THR A 33 -9.37 -5.71 -2.18
N VAL A 34 -8.35 -4.84 -2.22
CA VAL A 34 -7.64 -4.36 -1.03
C VAL A 34 -8.08 -2.98 -0.57
N ALA A 35 -8.63 -2.17 -1.46
CA ALA A 35 -9.20 -0.87 -1.16
C ALA A 35 -10.25 -0.47 -2.20
N THR A 36 -11.08 0.50 -1.87
CA THR A 36 -12.07 1.07 -2.79
C THR A 36 -12.00 2.59 -2.72
N VAL A 37 -11.94 3.25 -3.89
CA VAL A 37 -11.93 4.70 -4.03
C VAL A 37 -13.13 5.10 -4.88
N GLY A 38 -14.16 5.69 -4.26
CA GLY A 38 -15.43 5.88 -4.93
C GLY A 38 -16.02 4.53 -5.37
N ASP A 39 -16.25 4.37 -6.66
CA ASP A 39 -16.78 3.14 -7.26
C ASP A 39 -15.68 2.21 -7.82
N GLU A 40 -14.43 2.63 -7.78
CA GLU A 40 -13.30 1.86 -8.28
C GLU A 40 -12.64 1.03 -7.19
N LYS A 41 -12.27 -0.19 -7.56
CA LYS A 41 -11.58 -1.14 -6.68
C LYS A 41 -10.10 -1.17 -6.99
N ILE A 42 -9.28 -1.09 -5.96
CA ILE A 42 -7.85 -1.39 -6.04
C ILE A 42 -7.67 -2.87 -5.76
N THR A 43 -7.13 -3.60 -6.71
CA THR A 43 -6.92 -5.04 -6.56
C THR A 43 -5.60 -5.36 -5.87
N LEU A 44 -5.50 -6.54 -5.27
CA LEU A 44 -4.27 -7.05 -4.69
C LEU A 44 -3.16 -7.17 -5.76
N GLY A 45 -3.50 -7.48 -7.01
CA GLY A 45 -2.54 -7.53 -8.11
C GLY A 45 -1.86 -6.18 -8.34
N VAL A 46 -2.62 -5.11 -8.39
CA VAL A 46 -2.09 -3.74 -8.52
C VAL A 46 -1.24 -3.35 -7.30
N ALA A 47 -1.77 -3.56 -6.11
CA ALA A 47 -1.05 -3.24 -4.87
C ALA A 47 0.26 -4.04 -4.75
N ASN A 48 0.24 -5.32 -5.09
CA ASN A 48 1.42 -6.17 -5.07
C ASN A 48 2.47 -5.75 -6.10
N PHE A 49 2.04 -5.33 -7.30
CA PHE A 49 2.96 -4.81 -8.31
C PHE A 49 3.73 -3.59 -7.77
N TYR A 50 3.03 -2.61 -7.21
CA TYR A 50 3.67 -1.43 -6.63
C TYR A 50 4.52 -1.77 -5.40
N ALA A 51 4.09 -2.70 -4.57
CA ALA A 51 4.87 -3.17 -3.43
C ALA A 51 6.20 -3.80 -3.87
N ARG A 52 6.19 -4.64 -4.89
CA ARG A 52 7.42 -5.26 -5.44
C ARG A 52 8.34 -4.24 -6.10
N LEU A 53 7.79 -3.27 -6.83
CA LEU A 53 8.57 -2.19 -7.41
C LEU A 53 9.27 -1.38 -6.32
N GLN A 54 8.54 -1.00 -5.30
CA GLN A 54 9.07 -0.24 -4.16
C GLN A 54 10.09 -1.06 -3.37
N GLN A 55 9.82 -2.33 -3.14
CA GLN A 55 10.75 -3.26 -2.51
C GLN A 55 12.10 -3.28 -3.22
N ALA A 56 12.09 -3.43 -4.55
CA ALA A 56 13.32 -3.45 -5.34
C ALA A 56 14.12 -2.14 -5.21
N GLN A 57 13.44 -1.01 -5.20
CA GLN A 57 14.07 0.30 -5.03
C GLN A 57 14.68 0.45 -3.64
N TYR A 58 13.94 0.14 -2.59
CA TYR A 58 14.41 0.25 -1.21
C TYR A 58 15.59 -0.69 -0.92
N GLU A 59 15.50 -1.93 -1.34
CA GLU A 59 16.56 -2.91 -1.12
C GLU A 59 17.84 -2.54 -1.84
N THR A 60 17.74 -1.97 -3.05
CA THR A 60 18.90 -1.54 -3.82
C THR A 60 19.61 -0.35 -3.20
N TYR A 61 18.85 0.63 -2.71
CA TYR A 61 19.42 1.89 -2.23
C TYR A 61 19.67 1.90 -0.72
N TYR A 62 18.71 1.48 0.08
CA TYR A 62 18.75 1.69 1.52
C TYR A 62 19.41 0.57 2.31
N ALA A 63 19.23 -0.68 1.95
CA ALA A 63 19.86 -1.79 2.67
C ALA A 63 21.39 -1.68 2.59
N SER A 64 21.90 -1.36 1.41
CA SER A 64 23.32 -1.12 1.17
C SER A 64 23.87 0.07 1.98
N MET A 65 23.16 1.18 2.01
CA MET A 65 23.55 2.37 2.76
C MET A 65 23.51 2.17 4.28
N MET A 66 22.58 1.37 4.76
CA MET A 66 22.43 1.09 6.20
C MET A 66 23.38 -0.01 6.69
N GLY A 67 24.13 -0.66 5.79
CA GLY A 67 25.02 -1.76 6.15
C GLY A 67 24.28 -2.97 6.74
N THR A 68 23.07 -3.22 6.30
CA THR A 68 22.19 -4.27 6.79
C THR A 68 21.66 -5.11 5.64
N THR A 69 21.12 -6.28 5.95
CA THR A 69 20.42 -7.09 4.94
C THR A 69 19.03 -6.50 4.66
N ALA A 70 18.47 -6.82 3.51
CA ALA A 70 17.11 -6.42 3.16
C ALA A 70 16.09 -6.92 4.19
N GLU A 71 16.21 -8.18 4.60
CA GLU A 71 15.32 -8.78 5.60
C GLU A 71 15.36 -8.05 6.94
N GLU A 72 16.55 -7.73 7.43
CA GLU A 72 16.74 -6.99 8.69
C GLU A 72 16.20 -5.55 8.58
N MET A 73 16.38 -4.91 7.43
CA MET A 73 15.85 -3.57 7.17
C MET A 73 14.33 -3.55 7.28
N TRP A 74 13.63 -4.47 6.63
CA TRP A 74 12.17 -4.53 6.64
C TRP A 74 11.59 -4.83 8.01
N ALA A 75 12.30 -5.64 8.82
CA ALA A 75 11.86 -6.00 10.17
C ALA A 75 12.13 -4.93 11.23
N LYS A 76 12.95 -3.91 10.92
CA LYS A 76 13.23 -2.83 11.88
C LYS A 76 12.00 -1.98 12.15
N GLU A 77 11.90 -1.51 13.39
CA GLU A 77 10.91 -0.51 13.77
C GLU A 77 11.18 0.80 13.04
N ALA A 78 10.14 1.34 12.42
CA ALA A 78 10.18 2.62 11.71
C ALA A 78 9.67 3.76 12.59
N SER A 79 8.46 3.62 13.13
CA SER A 79 7.88 4.59 14.06
C SER A 79 6.74 3.94 14.84
N GLY A 80 6.66 4.23 16.13
CA GLY A 80 5.69 3.59 17.01
C GLY A 80 5.90 2.08 17.05
N ASP A 81 4.83 1.33 16.97
CA ASP A 81 4.86 -0.14 16.99
C ASP A 81 4.90 -0.76 15.59
N GLN A 82 5.18 0.03 14.54
CA GLN A 82 5.19 -0.42 13.15
C GLN A 82 6.60 -0.66 12.63
N THR A 83 6.78 -1.76 11.88
CA THR A 83 8.01 -2.02 11.13
C THR A 83 8.07 -1.19 9.85
N TYR A 84 9.24 -1.12 9.23
CA TYR A 84 9.40 -0.50 7.90
C TYR A 84 8.54 -1.18 6.84
N GLU A 85 8.38 -2.51 6.92
CA GLU A 85 7.51 -3.25 6.02
C GLU A 85 6.05 -2.79 6.14
N GLU A 86 5.53 -2.74 7.35
CA GLU A 86 4.14 -2.32 7.62
C GLU A 86 3.88 -0.88 7.20
N GLN A 87 4.80 0.01 7.54
CA GLN A 87 4.69 1.43 7.16
C GLN A 87 4.75 1.62 5.64
N THR A 88 5.63 0.89 4.96
CA THR A 88 5.75 0.96 3.50
C THR A 88 4.50 0.42 2.81
N LYS A 89 3.95 -0.70 3.25
CA LYS A 89 2.69 -1.24 2.72
C LYS A 89 1.54 -0.24 2.86
N LYS A 90 1.45 0.40 4.01
CA LYS A 90 0.45 1.45 4.26
C LYS A 90 0.63 2.64 3.33
N SER A 91 1.85 3.13 3.18
CA SER A 91 2.16 4.25 2.27
C SER A 91 1.84 3.93 0.82
N ILE A 92 2.13 2.72 0.37
CA ILE A 92 1.79 2.27 -0.99
C ILE A 92 0.30 2.33 -1.22
N LEU A 93 -0.49 1.82 -0.28
CA LEU A 93 -1.94 1.83 -0.40
C LEU A 93 -2.50 3.25 -0.42
N GLU A 94 -2.03 4.13 0.47
CA GLU A 94 -2.42 5.55 0.49
C GLU A 94 -2.05 6.26 -0.83
N ASN A 95 -0.88 5.98 -1.39
CA ASN A 95 -0.47 6.53 -2.68
C ASN A 95 -1.36 6.04 -3.82
N LEU A 96 -1.71 4.75 -3.84
CA LEU A 96 -2.62 4.19 -4.84
C LEU A 96 -4.02 4.81 -4.72
N GLU A 97 -4.54 4.98 -3.52
CA GLU A 97 -5.82 5.65 -3.28
C GLU A 97 -5.80 7.08 -3.81
N ASN A 98 -4.73 7.82 -3.55
CA ASN A 98 -4.55 9.17 -4.07
C ASN A 98 -4.47 9.20 -5.61
N MET A 99 -3.75 8.25 -6.23
CA MET A 99 -3.66 8.14 -7.68
C MET A 99 -5.04 7.86 -8.31
N TYR A 100 -5.81 6.97 -7.73
CA TYR A 100 -7.18 6.67 -8.19
C TYR A 100 -8.09 7.87 -8.04
N LEU A 101 -8.00 8.57 -6.90
CA LEU A 101 -8.78 9.78 -6.66
C LEU A 101 -8.45 10.88 -7.69
N VAL A 102 -7.18 11.11 -7.97
CA VAL A 102 -6.75 12.06 -9.00
C VAL A 102 -7.24 11.65 -10.37
N SER A 103 -7.12 10.36 -10.72
CA SER A 103 -7.59 9.82 -11.99
C SER A 103 -9.09 10.03 -12.20
N GLN A 104 -9.90 9.89 -11.15
CA GLN A 104 -11.35 10.12 -11.20
C GLN A 104 -11.72 11.60 -11.43
N HIS A 105 -10.82 12.53 -11.15
CA HIS A 105 -11.04 13.97 -11.23
C HIS A 105 -10.19 14.66 -12.30
N VAL A 106 -9.55 13.90 -13.18
CA VAL A 106 -8.71 14.46 -14.27
C VAL A 106 -9.49 15.45 -15.15
N SER A 107 -10.74 15.14 -15.47
CA SER A 107 -11.60 16.02 -16.28
C SER A 107 -11.91 17.36 -15.61
N ASP A 108 -11.78 17.48 -14.31
CA ASP A 108 -12.06 18.71 -13.58
C ASP A 108 -10.93 19.76 -13.75
N TYR A 109 -9.78 19.33 -14.31
CA TYR A 109 -8.58 20.14 -14.43
C TYR A 109 -8.18 20.46 -15.89
N ASP A 110 -9.03 20.17 -16.85
CA ASP A 110 -8.74 20.40 -18.28
C ASP A 110 -7.40 19.77 -18.78
N VAL A 111 -7.05 18.61 -18.29
CA VAL A 111 -5.85 17.84 -18.69
C VAL A 111 -6.21 16.55 -19.40
#